data_d67fa1e4c58eacb3bcf8e5a14b4c3388
#
_entry.id   d67fa1e4c58eacb3bcf8e5a14b4c3388
#
_cell.length_a   1.000
_cell.length_b   1.000
_cell.length_c   1.000
_cell.angle_alpha   90.00
_cell.angle_beta   90.00
_cell.angle_gamma   90.00
#
_symmetry.space_group_name_H-M   'P 1'
#
loop_
_entity.id
_entity.type
_entity.pdbx_description
1 polymer ?
#
loop_
_entity_poly.entity_id
_entity_poly.type
_entity_poly.pdbx_seq_one_letter_code
_entity_poly.pdbx_strand_id
1 'polypeptide(L)'
;MKRNILLTTAACILAFLFSGPIFAQEEAEPVMPAFETLTLVDAQTTASPYKGQFMLEIQHRFSQIKEISDIYGIYGSANTRIGLSYGITDKIMVGFGTTRKNMLQDLEWKYAILTQTSKLPISLSYHGNAVLDARDSKYFGPEEDYQFSYRLSYLNELIVSSRIGEKVSLQVVPTFVWFNAVPEGYNNINASINAGARFQVLGFSSIILEYEQPLIDAETDVYPNLAFGVEIGTSTHSFRVFASNYDYIVRNQSIAYNSNNPWDGDFRFGFNITIRF
;
A
#
# COMPACT_ATOMS: atom_id res chain seq x y z
N MET A 1 1.01 28.27 13.27
CA MET A 1 -0.06 28.76 12.37
C MET A 1 -0.19 27.99 11.04
N LYS A 2 0.85 27.37 10.50
CA LYS A 2 0.76 26.61 9.21
C LYS A 2 0.02 25.25 9.31
N ARG A 3 -0.05 24.63 10.47
CA ARG A 3 -0.64 23.27 10.68
C ARG A 3 -2.17 23.23 10.58
N ASN A 4 -2.87 24.32 10.89
CA ASN A 4 -4.33 24.37 10.85
C ASN A 4 -4.90 24.58 9.44
N ILE A 5 -4.08 25.05 8.50
CA ILE A 5 -4.52 25.33 7.13
C ILE A 5 -4.65 24.02 6.33
N LEU A 6 -3.75 23.05 6.53
CA LEU A 6 -3.81 21.76 5.81
C LEU A 6 -5.04 20.91 6.22
N LEU A 7 -5.37 20.87 7.50
CA LEU A 7 -6.55 20.15 8.01
C LEU A 7 -7.85 20.77 7.53
N THR A 8 -7.92 22.11 7.44
CA THR A 8 -9.11 22.81 6.93
C THR A 8 -9.27 22.61 5.43
N THR A 9 -8.18 22.57 4.68
CA THR A 9 -8.22 22.35 3.21
C THR A 9 -8.64 20.91 2.87
N ALA A 10 -8.15 19.92 3.61
CA ALA A 10 -8.55 18.52 3.44
C ALA A 10 -10.04 18.30 3.77
N ALA A 11 -10.55 18.92 4.81
CA ALA A 11 -11.97 18.86 5.19
C ALA A 11 -12.88 19.55 4.17
N CYS A 12 -12.45 20.66 3.57
CA CYS A 12 -13.20 21.35 2.51
C CYS A 12 -13.24 20.55 1.20
N ILE A 13 -12.16 19.83 0.84
CA ILE A 13 -12.13 18.98 -0.35
C ILE A 13 -13.08 17.78 -0.17
N LEU A 14 -13.11 17.19 1.02
CA LEU A 14 -14.07 16.11 1.32
C LEU A 14 -15.54 16.58 1.27
N ALA A 15 -15.84 17.78 1.77
CA ALA A 15 -17.20 18.34 1.76
C ALA A 15 -17.72 18.67 0.34
N PHE A 16 -16.83 19.07 -0.58
CA PHE A 16 -17.20 19.37 -1.96
C PHE A 16 -17.57 18.14 -2.78
N LEU A 17 -17.12 16.94 -2.38
CA LEU A 17 -17.42 15.67 -3.06
C LEU A 17 -18.85 15.15 -2.77
N PHE A 18 -19.55 15.70 -1.77
CA PHE A 18 -20.88 15.25 -1.36
C PHE A 18 -22.03 16.19 -1.73
N SER A 19 -21.76 17.32 -2.40
CA SER A 19 -22.80 18.28 -2.81
C SER A 19 -23.20 18.15 -4.28
N GLY A 20 -23.56 16.94 -4.73
CA GLY A 20 -24.17 16.73 -6.04
C GLY A 20 -25.70 16.83 -5.99
N PRO A 21 -26.37 17.41 -7.01
CA PRO A 21 -27.83 17.49 -7.05
C PRO A 21 -28.45 16.09 -7.18
N ILE A 22 -29.55 15.87 -6.47
CA ILE A 22 -30.40 14.68 -6.59
C ILE A 22 -31.16 14.79 -7.92
N PHE A 23 -30.73 14.05 -8.93
CA PHE A 23 -31.46 13.88 -10.19
C PHE A 23 -32.02 12.46 -10.34
N ALA A 24 -33.12 12.38 -11.07
CA ALA A 24 -33.97 11.20 -11.27
C ALA A 24 -33.22 9.90 -11.58
N GLN A 25 -33.76 8.80 -11.08
CA GLN A 25 -33.27 7.43 -11.15
C GLN A 25 -33.18 6.87 -12.58
N GLU A 26 -32.13 7.20 -13.30
CA GLU A 26 -31.56 6.24 -14.25
C GLU A 26 -30.72 5.25 -13.45
N GLU A 27 -30.74 3.97 -13.75
CA GLU A 27 -29.90 2.97 -13.09
C GLU A 27 -28.44 3.33 -13.29
N ALA A 28 -27.66 3.31 -12.20
CA ALA A 28 -26.24 3.64 -12.24
C ALA A 28 -25.48 2.47 -12.90
N GLU A 29 -24.88 2.69 -14.06
CA GLU A 29 -24.10 1.68 -14.75
C GLU A 29 -22.78 1.40 -14.02
N PRO A 30 -22.38 0.12 -13.91
CA PRO A 30 -21.08 -0.25 -13.34
C PRO A 30 -19.94 0.33 -14.22
N VAL A 31 -18.92 0.86 -13.57
CA VAL A 31 -17.67 1.28 -14.24
C VAL A 31 -16.61 0.21 -13.95
N MET A 32 -15.71 -0.03 -14.92
CA MET A 32 -14.59 -0.94 -14.68
C MET A 32 -13.78 -0.47 -13.44
N PRO A 33 -13.30 -1.40 -12.60
CA PRO A 33 -12.50 -1.05 -11.44
C PRO A 33 -11.29 -0.16 -11.80
N ALA A 34 -10.95 0.77 -10.91
CA ALA A 34 -9.77 1.62 -11.09
C ALA A 34 -8.48 0.79 -11.13
N PHE A 35 -8.41 -0.26 -10.32
CA PHE A 35 -7.28 -1.17 -10.24
C PHE A 35 -7.76 -2.62 -10.27
N GLU A 36 -6.89 -3.52 -10.71
CA GLU A 36 -7.17 -4.95 -10.83
C GLU A 36 -6.34 -5.81 -9.86
N THR A 37 -5.38 -5.21 -9.16
CA THR A 37 -4.47 -5.86 -8.22
C THR A 37 -4.70 -5.35 -6.81
N LEU A 38 -4.41 -6.17 -5.79
CA LEU A 38 -4.59 -5.80 -4.37
C LEU A 38 -3.75 -4.60 -3.98
N THR A 39 -2.52 -4.50 -4.53
CA THR A 39 -1.61 -3.38 -4.31
C THR A 39 -1.26 -2.70 -5.63
N LEU A 40 -0.96 -1.41 -5.62
CA LEU A 40 -0.39 -0.70 -6.77
C LEU A 40 1.11 -1.05 -6.88
N VAL A 41 1.94 -0.56 -6.00
CA VAL A 41 3.28 -1.12 -5.70
C VAL A 41 3.24 -1.75 -4.31
N ASP A 42 3.03 -0.98 -3.25
CA ASP A 42 2.83 -1.45 -1.88
C ASP A 42 1.53 -0.92 -1.26
N ALA A 43 1.05 0.25 -1.69
CA ALA A 43 -0.23 0.77 -1.24
C ALA A 43 -1.38 -0.11 -1.73
N GLN A 44 -2.26 -0.46 -0.80
CA GLN A 44 -3.48 -1.20 -1.12
C GLN A 44 -4.36 -0.41 -2.07
N THR A 45 -5.07 -1.12 -2.95
CA THR A 45 -6.05 -0.56 -3.87
C THR A 45 -7.47 -0.92 -3.43
N THR A 46 -8.47 -0.40 -4.14
CA THR A 46 -9.88 -0.79 -3.93
C THR A 46 -10.22 -2.17 -4.52
N ALA A 47 -9.29 -2.82 -5.24
CA ALA A 47 -9.50 -4.17 -5.75
C ALA A 47 -9.52 -5.21 -4.62
N SER A 48 -10.36 -6.22 -4.80
CA SER A 48 -10.47 -7.38 -3.90
C SER A 48 -10.83 -8.62 -4.73
N PRO A 49 -10.49 -9.84 -4.28
CA PRO A 49 -11.01 -11.05 -4.90
C PRO A 49 -12.54 -11.09 -4.75
N TYR A 50 -13.24 -11.58 -5.76
CA TYR A 50 -14.67 -11.81 -5.67
C TYR A 50 -14.98 -12.95 -4.70
N LYS A 51 -16.24 -13.06 -4.30
CA LYS A 51 -16.70 -14.14 -3.40
C LYS A 51 -16.23 -15.51 -3.88
N GLY A 52 -15.53 -16.23 -3.00
CA GLY A 52 -15.04 -17.58 -3.26
C GLY A 52 -13.73 -17.65 -4.03
N GLN A 53 -13.18 -16.52 -4.48
CA GLN A 53 -11.91 -16.47 -5.20
C GLN A 53 -10.73 -16.22 -4.28
N PHE A 54 -9.56 -16.68 -4.73
CA PHE A 54 -8.28 -16.41 -4.11
C PHE A 54 -7.42 -15.48 -5.00
N MET A 55 -6.62 -14.65 -4.34
CA MET A 55 -5.50 -13.93 -4.96
C MET A 55 -4.22 -14.25 -4.21
N LEU A 56 -3.22 -14.76 -4.93
CA LEU A 56 -1.85 -14.93 -4.43
C LEU A 56 -1.03 -13.74 -4.89
N GLU A 57 -0.29 -13.13 -3.97
CA GLU A 57 0.62 -12.03 -4.26
C GLU A 57 2.04 -12.39 -3.82
N ILE A 58 3.00 -12.32 -4.76
CA ILE A 58 4.43 -12.51 -4.51
C ILE A 58 5.08 -11.15 -4.74
N GLN A 59 5.67 -10.58 -3.70
CA GLN A 59 6.33 -9.29 -3.74
C GLN A 59 7.82 -9.48 -3.45
N HIS A 60 8.67 -8.86 -4.26
CA HIS A 60 10.11 -8.99 -4.15
C HIS A 60 10.80 -7.63 -4.27
N ARG A 61 11.78 -7.37 -3.41
CA ARG A 61 12.66 -6.21 -3.45
C ARG A 61 14.10 -6.68 -3.47
N PHE A 62 14.84 -6.25 -4.48
CA PHE A 62 16.28 -6.47 -4.54
C PHE A 62 17.02 -5.53 -3.59
N SER A 63 18.31 -5.74 -3.42
CA SER A 63 19.15 -4.80 -2.68
C SER A 63 19.30 -3.48 -3.44
N GLN A 64 19.80 -2.46 -2.75
CA GLN A 64 20.10 -1.16 -3.33
C GLN A 64 21.08 -1.28 -4.49
N ILE A 65 20.82 -0.51 -5.57
CA ILE A 65 21.70 -0.39 -6.72
C ILE A 65 22.83 0.56 -6.33
N LYS A 66 24.03 0.04 -6.11
CA LYS A 66 25.22 0.85 -5.78
C LYS A 66 26.13 1.01 -7.00
N GLU A 67 26.32 -0.07 -7.73
CA GLU A 67 27.19 -0.14 -8.90
C GLU A 67 26.59 -1.04 -9.99
N ILE A 68 27.00 -0.84 -11.24
CA ILE A 68 26.56 -1.69 -12.35
C ILE A 68 27.01 -3.14 -12.14
N SER A 69 28.16 -3.36 -11.47
CA SER A 69 28.67 -4.67 -11.09
C SER A 69 27.78 -5.46 -10.16
N ASP A 70 26.92 -4.80 -9.39
CA ASP A 70 25.92 -5.46 -8.51
C ASP A 70 24.79 -6.11 -9.33
N ILE A 71 24.83 -6.00 -10.65
CA ILE A 71 23.75 -6.44 -11.56
C ILE A 71 22.39 -5.98 -11.00
N TYR A 72 22.27 -4.66 -10.80
CA TYR A 72 21.03 -4.03 -10.31
C TYR A 72 20.57 -4.55 -8.94
N GLY A 73 21.48 -4.94 -8.07
CA GLY A 73 21.19 -5.39 -6.71
C GLY A 73 20.76 -6.86 -6.60
N ILE A 74 20.84 -7.65 -7.68
CA ILE A 74 20.43 -9.06 -7.69
C ILE A 74 21.26 -9.91 -6.72
N TYR A 75 22.53 -9.64 -6.57
CA TYR A 75 23.43 -10.42 -5.69
C TYR A 75 23.37 -10.03 -4.22
N GLY A 76 22.64 -8.97 -3.88
CA GLY A 76 22.48 -8.53 -2.50
C GLY A 76 21.38 -9.27 -1.74
N SER A 77 21.14 -8.82 -0.49
CA SER A 77 20.04 -9.35 0.32
C SER A 77 18.69 -8.90 -0.24
N ALA A 78 17.83 -9.85 -0.55
CA ALA A 78 16.47 -9.56 -1.03
C ALA A 78 15.45 -9.59 0.11
N ASN A 79 14.38 -8.81 0.00
CA ASN A 79 13.18 -8.96 0.79
C ASN A 79 12.05 -9.54 -0.05
N THR A 80 11.29 -10.47 0.50
CA THR A 80 10.19 -11.15 -0.20
C THR A 80 9.00 -11.30 0.74
N ARG A 81 7.80 -11.01 0.24
CA ARG A 81 6.52 -11.35 0.90
C ARG A 81 5.71 -12.26 -0.02
N ILE A 82 5.08 -13.26 0.58
CA ILE A 82 4.07 -14.11 -0.05
C ILE A 82 2.78 -13.87 0.72
N GLY A 83 1.73 -13.44 0.04
CA GLY A 83 0.42 -13.17 0.59
C GLY A 83 -0.67 -13.93 -0.14
N LEU A 84 -1.65 -14.46 0.59
CA LEU A 84 -2.84 -15.12 0.06
C LEU A 84 -4.07 -14.44 0.62
N SER A 85 -4.94 -13.96 -0.27
CA SER A 85 -6.18 -13.26 0.09
C SER A 85 -7.38 -14.00 -0.48
N TYR A 86 -8.49 -14.00 0.27
CA TYR A 86 -9.74 -14.71 -0.06
C TYR A 86 -10.94 -13.77 0.05
N GLY A 87 -11.80 -13.79 -0.97
CA GLY A 87 -13.08 -13.08 -0.98
C GLY A 87 -14.15 -13.83 -0.21
N ILE A 88 -14.48 -13.38 1.00
CA ILE A 88 -15.60 -13.94 1.80
C ILE A 88 -16.93 -13.57 1.12
N THR A 89 -17.02 -12.32 0.68
CA THR A 89 -18.11 -11.77 -0.14
C THR A 89 -17.50 -10.86 -1.20
N ASP A 90 -18.30 -10.34 -2.14
CA ASP A 90 -17.82 -9.35 -3.11
C ASP A 90 -17.39 -8.01 -2.46
N LYS A 91 -17.65 -7.83 -1.15
CA LYS A 91 -17.29 -6.63 -0.39
C LYS A 91 -16.25 -6.88 0.71
N ILE A 92 -16.08 -8.14 1.14
CA ILE A 92 -15.23 -8.48 2.29
C ILE A 92 -14.14 -9.44 1.84
N MET A 93 -12.92 -9.06 2.07
CA MET A 93 -11.73 -9.86 1.87
C MET A 93 -11.00 -10.04 3.21
N VAL A 94 -10.37 -11.20 3.37
CA VAL A 94 -9.36 -11.48 4.39
C VAL A 94 -8.11 -12.01 3.72
N GLY A 95 -6.94 -11.79 4.30
CA GLY A 95 -5.68 -12.25 3.75
C GLY A 95 -4.66 -12.52 4.85
N PHE A 96 -3.68 -13.33 4.50
CA PHE A 96 -2.53 -13.65 5.34
C PHE A 96 -1.25 -13.52 4.51
N GLY A 97 -0.20 -12.93 5.10
CA GLY A 97 1.09 -12.77 4.46
C GLY A 97 2.25 -13.18 5.36
N THR A 98 3.35 -13.58 4.73
CA THR A 98 4.62 -13.84 5.41
C THR A 98 5.74 -13.11 4.69
N THR A 99 6.59 -12.39 5.44
CA THR A 99 7.67 -11.56 4.91
C THR A 99 8.99 -11.96 5.50
N ARG A 100 10.04 -12.07 4.65
CA ARG A 100 11.38 -12.47 5.08
C ARG A 100 12.02 -11.45 6.02
N LYS A 101 12.00 -10.15 5.67
CA LYS A 101 12.58 -9.10 6.50
C LYS A 101 11.79 -8.99 7.80
N ASN A 102 12.49 -9.06 8.92
CA ASN A 102 11.93 -9.08 10.26
C ASN A 102 10.98 -10.25 10.54
N MET A 103 10.97 -11.30 9.69
CA MET A 103 10.13 -12.51 9.85
C MET A 103 8.65 -12.16 10.10
N LEU A 104 8.13 -11.14 9.40
CA LEU A 104 6.78 -10.63 9.66
C LEU A 104 5.72 -11.63 9.22
N GLN A 105 4.68 -11.74 10.04
CA GLN A 105 3.43 -12.43 9.73
C GLN A 105 2.32 -11.39 9.79
N ASP A 106 1.54 -11.26 8.73
CA ASP A 106 0.49 -10.25 8.67
C ASP A 106 -0.87 -10.88 8.37
N LEU A 107 -1.88 -10.37 9.07
CA LEU A 107 -3.30 -10.65 8.83
C LEU A 107 -3.94 -9.37 8.33
N GLU A 108 -4.59 -9.45 7.16
CA GLU A 108 -5.24 -8.29 6.54
C GLU A 108 -6.73 -8.54 6.30
N TRP A 109 -7.50 -7.46 6.29
CA TRP A 109 -8.90 -7.47 5.91
C TRP A 109 -9.26 -6.20 5.16
N LYS A 110 -10.17 -6.31 4.20
CA LYS A 110 -10.67 -5.18 3.41
C LYS A 110 -12.19 -5.22 3.31
N TYR A 111 -12.79 -4.04 3.39
CA TYR A 111 -14.22 -3.84 3.19
C TYR A 111 -14.47 -2.78 2.13
N ALA A 112 -15.14 -3.16 1.02
CA ALA A 112 -15.58 -2.25 -0.02
C ALA A 112 -16.83 -1.50 0.45
N ILE A 113 -16.68 -0.20 0.73
CA ILE A 113 -17.75 0.67 1.24
C ILE A 113 -18.58 1.19 0.07
N LEU A 114 -17.90 1.76 -0.95
CA LEU A 114 -18.50 2.31 -2.17
C LEU A 114 -17.78 1.77 -3.40
N THR A 115 -18.53 1.50 -4.46
CA THR A 115 -17.98 1.12 -5.76
C THR A 115 -18.34 2.19 -6.77
N GLN A 116 -17.39 2.61 -7.58
CA GLN A 116 -17.58 3.61 -8.64
C GLN A 116 -18.62 3.15 -9.64
N THR A 117 -19.47 4.08 -10.05
CA THR A 117 -20.50 3.91 -11.08
C THR A 117 -20.51 5.13 -11.99
N SER A 118 -21.34 5.12 -13.04
CA SER A 118 -21.56 6.29 -13.90
C SER A 118 -22.03 7.54 -13.13
N LYS A 119 -22.64 7.35 -11.95
CA LYS A 119 -23.17 8.44 -11.10
C LYS A 119 -22.31 8.73 -9.87
N LEU A 120 -21.54 7.77 -9.40
CA LEU A 120 -20.63 7.88 -8.27
C LEU A 120 -19.17 7.84 -8.78
N PRO A 121 -18.43 8.97 -8.79
CA PRO A 121 -17.14 9.04 -9.47
C PRO A 121 -15.98 8.38 -8.72
N ILE A 122 -16.22 7.80 -7.53
CA ILE A 122 -15.17 7.20 -6.69
C ILE A 122 -15.57 5.83 -6.18
N SER A 123 -14.56 5.00 -5.91
CA SER A 123 -14.66 3.84 -5.03
C SER A 123 -14.01 4.18 -3.68
N LEU A 124 -14.55 3.61 -2.60
CA LEU A 124 -14.04 3.75 -1.24
C LEU A 124 -13.96 2.39 -0.59
N SER A 125 -12.80 2.06 -0.04
CA SER A 125 -12.61 0.84 0.76
C SER A 125 -11.88 1.17 2.06
N TYR A 126 -12.17 0.40 3.10
CA TYR A 126 -11.38 0.36 4.32
C TYR A 126 -10.48 -0.89 4.28
N HIS A 127 -9.22 -0.74 4.64
CA HIS A 127 -8.28 -1.84 4.81
C HIS A 127 -7.62 -1.74 6.18
N GLY A 128 -7.52 -2.89 6.85
CA GLY A 128 -6.81 -3.05 8.10
C GLY A 128 -5.77 -4.17 7.99
N ASN A 129 -4.67 -4.01 8.69
CA ASN A 129 -3.60 -4.99 8.75
C ASN A 129 -3.05 -5.09 10.17
N ALA A 130 -2.93 -6.32 10.70
CA ALA A 130 -2.29 -6.61 11.97
C ALA A 130 -1.03 -7.44 11.70
N VAL A 131 0.12 -6.96 12.19
CA VAL A 131 1.43 -7.53 11.90
C VAL A 131 2.07 -8.03 13.18
N LEU A 132 2.59 -9.25 13.13
CA LEU A 132 3.44 -9.87 14.14
C LEU A 132 4.88 -9.93 13.63
N ASP A 133 5.81 -9.32 14.36
CA ASP A 133 7.25 -9.51 14.16
C ASP A 133 7.69 -10.78 14.91
N ALA A 134 8.00 -11.85 14.16
CA ALA A 134 8.32 -13.17 14.72
C ALA A 134 9.80 -13.37 15.07
N ARG A 135 10.63 -12.32 15.04
CA ARG A 135 12.04 -12.41 15.45
C ARG A 135 12.15 -12.79 16.92
N ASP A 136 13.36 -13.11 17.35
CA ASP A 136 13.69 -13.43 18.74
C ASP A 136 13.35 -12.26 19.69
N SER A 137 13.02 -12.56 20.97
CA SER A 137 12.64 -11.56 21.99
C SER A 137 13.69 -10.48 22.22
N LYS A 138 14.96 -10.81 22.07
CA LYS A 138 16.09 -9.86 22.20
C LYS A 138 16.03 -8.64 21.27
N TYR A 139 15.24 -8.68 20.20
CA TYR A 139 15.02 -7.53 19.30
C TYR A 139 14.02 -6.50 19.86
N PHE A 140 13.38 -6.80 20.99
CA PHE A 140 12.33 -5.96 21.61
C PHE A 140 12.71 -5.45 23.00
N GLY A 141 13.98 -5.47 23.36
CA GLY A 141 14.52 -5.00 24.63
C GLY A 141 15.08 -6.13 25.51
N PRO A 142 15.47 -5.81 26.76
CA PRO A 142 15.94 -6.79 27.73
C PRO A 142 14.89 -7.87 27.98
N GLU A 143 15.32 -9.12 28.22
CA GLU A 143 14.43 -10.26 28.41
C GLU A 143 13.50 -10.08 29.62
N GLU A 144 13.94 -9.41 30.66
CA GLU A 144 13.19 -9.09 31.88
C GLU A 144 12.01 -8.13 31.64
N ASP A 145 12.10 -7.25 30.63
CA ASP A 145 11.08 -6.27 30.29
C ASP A 145 10.23 -6.68 29.08
N TYR A 146 10.57 -7.79 28.45
CA TYR A 146 9.92 -8.23 27.24
C TYR A 146 8.44 -8.59 27.47
N GLN A 147 7.58 -8.06 26.60
CA GLN A 147 6.18 -8.45 26.50
C GLN A 147 5.87 -8.88 25.05
N PHE A 148 5.06 -9.95 24.91
CA PHE A 148 4.65 -10.43 23.58
C PHE A 148 3.99 -9.34 22.73
N SER A 149 3.23 -8.44 23.36
CA SER A 149 2.58 -7.32 22.68
C SER A 149 3.53 -6.38 21.93
N TYR A 150 4.82 -6.30 22.33
CA TYR A 150 5.83 -5.47 21.65
C TYR A 150 6.08 -5.88 20.19
N ARG A 151 5.74 -7.12 19.83
CA ARG A 151 5.85 -7.66 18.47
C ARG A 151 4.75 -7.16 17.52
N LEU A 152 3.71 -6.53 18.05
CA LEU A 152 2.50 -6.23 17.29
C LEU A 152 2.50 -4.79 16.78
N SER A 153 2.10 -4.64 15.53
CA SER A 153 1.75 -3.36 14.93
C SER A 153 0.46 -3.47 14.11
N TYR A 154 -0.21 -2.34 13.95
CA TYR A 154 -1.51 -2.26 13.30
C TYR A 154 -1.52 -1.13 12.28
N LEU A 155 -2.13 -1.36 11.14
CA LEU A 155 -2.36 -0.36 10.12
C LEU A 155 -3.85 -0.26 9.84
N ASN A 156 -4.33 0.97 9.64
CA ASN A 156 -5.69 1.28 9.22
C ASN A 156 -5.62 2.32 8.11
N GLU A 157 -6.31 2.07 7.01
CA GLU A 157 -6.30 2.98 5.88
C GLU A 157 -7.66 3.06 5.19
N LEU A 158 -7.96 4.24 4.65
CA LEU A 158 -9.08 4.47 3.76
C LEU A 158 -8.53 4.64 2.35
N ILE A 159 -9.03 3.83 1.43
CA ILE A 159 -8.60 3.82 0.03
C ILE A 159 -9.68 4.50 -0.79
N VAL A 160 -9.37 5.69 -1.29
CA VAL A 160 -10.23 6.42 -2.23
C VAL A 160 -9.63 6.28 -3.62
N SER A 161 -10.34 5.70 -4.56
CA SER A 161 -9.86 5.56 -5.94
C SER A 161 -10.90 6.01 -6.95
N SER A 162 -10.43 6.39 -8.13
CA SER A 162 -11.26 6.75 -9.27
C SER A 162 -10.62 6.29 -10.57
N ARG A 163 -11.43 5.73 -11.46
CA ARG A 163 -11.07 5.53 -12.87
C ARG A 163 -11.61 6.70 -13.67
N ILE A 164 -10.74 7.42 -14.35
CA ILE A 164 -11.05 8.58 -15.16
C ILE A 164 -10.93 8.19 -16.63
N GLY A 165 -12.06 8.06 -17.30
CA GLY A 165 -12.13 7.51 -18.65
C GLY A 165 -11.61 6.08 -18.70
N GLU A 166 -10.96 5.72 -19.81
CA GLU A 166 -10.50 4.33 -20.04
C GLU A 166 -9.08 4.06 -19.56
N LYS A 167 -8.25 5.11 -19.43
CA LYS A 167 -6.80 4.96 -19.33
C LYS A 167 -6.17 5.40 -18.02
N VAL A 168 -6.86 6.22 -17.23
CA VAL A 168 -6.28 6.83 -16.03
C VAL A 168 -6.99 6.29 -14.79
N SER A 169 -6.22 5.81 -13.83
CA SER A 169 -6.71 5.46 -12.50
C SER A 169 -5.87 6.18 -11.46
N LEU A 170 -6.53 6.78 -10.49
CA LEU A 170 -5.91 7.51 -9.40
C LEU A 170 -6.39 6.96 -8.06
N GLN A 171 -5.54 7.07 -7.05
CA GLN A 171 -5.94 6.80 -5.66
C GLN A 171 -5.25 7.74 -4.68
N VAL A 172 -5.92 7.96 -3.55
CA VAL A 172 -5.35 8.61 -2.36
C VAL A 172 -5.69 7.73 -1.16
N VAL A 173 -4.68 7.48 -0.31
CA VAL A 173 -4.81 6.55 0.80
C VAL A 173 -4.25 7.18 2.07
N PRO A 174 -5.06 7.91 2.86
CA PRO A 174 -4.70 8.27 4.23
C PRO A 174 -4.55 7.01 5.08
N THR A 175 -3.43 6.93 5.79
CA THR A 175 -3.01 5.76 6.56
C THR A 175 -2.62 6.16 7.97
N PHE A 176 -3.02 5.33 8.94
CA PHE A 176 -2.63 5.41 10.34
C PHE A 176 -1.98 4.09 10.76
N VAL A 177 -0.82 4.17 11.39
CA VAL A 177 -0.06 3.01 11.88
C VAL A 177 0.24 3.16 13.36
N TRP A 178 0.07 2.07 14.10
CA TRP A 178 0.41 1.98 15.51
C TRP A 178 1.31 0.77 15.77
N PHE A 179 2.43 1.03 16.46
CA PHE A 179 3.33 0.02 17.01
C PHE A 179 3.20 -0.03 18.53
N ASN A 180 3.16 -1.21 19.11
CA ASN A 180 3.19 -1.36 20.56
C ASN A 180 4.57 -1.07 21.15
N ALA A 181 5.64 -1.34 20.39
CA ALA A 181 7.01 -0.95 20.72
C ALA A 181 7.77 -0.55 19.47
N VAL A 182 8.65 0.43 19.60
CA VAL A 182 9.53 0.93 18.54
C VAL A 182 10.94 1.10 19.09
N PRO A 183 11.98 1.07 18.23
CA PRO A 183 13.32 1.48 18.62
C PRO A 183 13.36 2.95 19.05
N GLU A 184 14.39 3.32 19.81
CA GLU A 184 14.65 4.72 20.20
C GLU A 184 14.76 5.62 18.97
N GLY A 185 14.19 6.82 19.06
CA GLY A 185 14.13 7.79 17.96
C GLY A 185 12.98 7.62 16.99
N TYR A 186 12.17 6.56 17.10
CA TYR A 186 10.98 6.33 16.26
C TYR A 186 9.67 6.49 17.03
N ASN A 187 8.58 6.71 16.32
CA ASN A 187 7.27 6.94 16.92
C ASN A 187 6.42 5.66 16.97
N ASN A 188 5.72 5.43 18.08
CA ASN A 188 4.69 4.38 18.16
C ASN A 188 3.50 4.66 17.25
N ILE A 189 3.18 5.94 17.03
CA ILE A 189 2.07 6.39 16.19
C ILE A 189 2.66 7.09 14.97
N ASN A 190 2.26 6.62 13.78
CA ASN A 190 2.64 7.19 12.51
C ASN A 190 1.39 7.42 11.66
N ALA A 191 1.43 8.44 10.83
CA ALA A 191 0.41 8.72 9.83
C ALA A 191 1.07 9.11 8.53
N SER A 192 0.44 8.75 7.42
CA SER A 192 0.90 9.09 6.09
C SER A 192 -0.26 9.34 5.14
N ILE A 193 0.04 9.90 4.00
CA ILE A 193 -0.86 9.98 2.86
C ILE A 193 -0.14 9.44 1.63
N ASN A 194 -0.76 8.42 1.00
CA ASN A 194 -0.26 7.86 -0.25
C ASN A 194 -1.06 8.43 -1.42
N ALA A 195 -0.37 8.75 -2.52
CA ALA A 195 -0.95 9.08 -3.81
C ALA A 195 -0.45 8.06 -4.83
N GLY A 196 -1.38 7.39 -5.51
CA GLY A 196 -1.09 6.39 -6.52
C GLY A 196 -1.75 6.71 -7.86
N ALA A 197 -1.06 6.40 -8.95
CA ALA A 197 -1.55 6.59 -10.30
C ALA A 197 -1.20 5.41 -11.20
N ARG A 198 -2.12 5.05 -12.10
CA ARG A 198 -1.95 4.05 -13.14
C ARG A 198 -2.41 4.64 -14.46
N PHE A 199 -1.53 4.60 -15.46
CA PHE A 199 -1.78 5.12 -16.81
C PHE A 199 -1.67 3.97 -17.80
N GLN A 200 -2.78 3.52 -18.37
CA GLN A 200 -2.79 2.51 -19.41
C GLN A 200 -2.20 3.08 -20.71
N VAL A 201 -1.14 2.47 -21.20
CA VAL A 201 -0.35 2.98 -22.34
C VAL A 201 -0.67 2.18 -23.61
N LEU A 202 -0.52 0.86 -23.54
CA LEU A 202 -0.69 0.00 -24.70
C LEU A 202 -1.25 -1.37 -24.28
N GLY A 203 -2.40 -1.77 -24.84
CA GLY A 203 -3.03 -3.04 -24.54
C GLY A 203 -3.19 -3.29 -23.05
N PHE A 204 -2.52 -4.29 -22.51
CA PHE A 204 -2.55 -4.65 -21.10
C PHE A 204 -1.41 -4.03 -20.26
N SER A 205 -0.65 -3.09 -20.86
CA SER A 205 0.50 -2.46 -20.18
C SER A 205 0.14 -1.08 -19.68
N SER A 206 0.61 -0.77 -18.46
CA SER A 206 0.38 0.50 -17.79
C SER A 206 1.67 1.01 -17.13
N ILE A 207 1.82 2.32 -17.03
CA ILE A 207 2.80 2.97 -16.16
C ILE A 207 2.15 3.14 -14.79
N ILE A 208 2.88 2.86 -13.73
CA ILE A 208 2.44 3.00 -12.35
C ILE A 208 3.38 3.93 -11.59
N LEU A 209 2.78 4.76 -10.72
CA LEU A 209 3.48 5.71 -9.85
C LEU A 209 2.87 5.61 -8.46
N GLU A 210 3.71 5.65 -7.43
CA GLU A 210 3.29 5.64 -6.03
C GLU A 210 4.20 6.55 -5.22
N TYR A 211 3.59 7.47 -4.46
CA TYR A 211 4.28 8.37 -3.54
C TYR A 211 3.57 8.36 -2.20
N GLU A 212 4.31 8.20 -1.13
CA GLU A 212 3.78 8.21 0.23
C GLU A 212 4.54 9.20 1.10
N GLN A 213 3.82 10.18 1.64
CA GLN A 213 4.34 11.22 2.50
C GLN A 213 4.05 10.88 3.97
N PRO A 214 5.07 10.65 4.81
CA PRO A 214 4.90 10.66 6.26
C PRO A 214 4.41 12.03 6.73
N LEU A 215 3.49 12.03 7.72
CA LEU A 215 2.87 13.25 8.26
C LEU A 215 3.29 13.55 9.70
N ILE A 216 3.98 12.62 10.35
CA ILE A 216 4.46 12.75 11.73
C ILE A 216 5.97 12.62 11.70
N ASP A 217 6.66 13.66 12.15
CA ASP A 217 8.12 13.65 12.23
C ASP A 217 8.57 12.78 13.41
N ALA A 218 9.66 12.05 13.24
CA ALA A 218 10.36 11.30 14.27
C ALA A 218 11.72 11.96 14.55
N GLU A 219 12.39 11.58 15.65
CA GLU A 219 13.75 12.04 15.92
C GLU A 219 14.75 11.45 14.91
N THR A 220 14.51 10.22 14.47
CA THR A 220 15.24 9.59 13.36
C THR A 220 14.60 9.99 12.05
N ASP A 221 15.41 10.36 11.06
CA ASP A 221 14.92 10.75 9.75
C ASP A 221 14.15 9.60 9.06
N VAL A 222 12.89 9.88 8.74
CA VAL A 222 12.01 9.00 7.96
C VAL A 222 11.65 9.73 6.67
N TYR A 223 12.04 9.13 5.54
CA TYR A 223 11.85 9.74 4.22
C TYR A 223 10.57 9.25 3.54
N PRO A 224 10.02 10.04 2.60
CA PRO A 224 8.91 9.60 1.77
C PRO A 224 9.23 8.33 0.98
N ASN A 225 8.21 7.50 0.76
CA ASN A 225 8.31 6.36 -0.15
C ASN A 225 7.96 6.81 -1.57
N LEU A 226 8.81 6.50 -2.52
CA LEU A 226 8.61 6.78 -3.95
C LEU A 226 8.85 5.50 -4.74
N ALA A 227 7.90 5.12 -5.58
CA ALA A 227 8.05 4.02 -6.52
C ALA A 227 7.43 4.35 -7.88
N PHE A 228 8.06 3.85 -8.94
CA PHE A 228 7.58 4.00 -10.31
C PHE A 228 7.97 2.80 -11.15
N GLY A 229 7.11 2.42 -12.08
CA GLY A 229 7.36 1.23 -12.89
C GLY A 229 6.29 0.97 -13.92
N VAL A 230 6.23 -0.29 -14.33
CA VAL A 230 5.29 -0.79 -15.32
C VAL A 230 4.49 -1.97 -14.78
N GLU A 231 3.23 -2.03 -15.16
CA GLU A 231 2.34 -3.15 -14.92
C GLU A 231 1.96 -3.79 -16.27
N ILE A 232 2.01 -5.12 -16.33
CA ILE A 232 1.53 -5.91 -17.45
C ILE A 232 0.49 -6.88 -16.90
N GLY A 233 -0.78 -6.68 -17.26
CA GLY A 233 -1.91 -7.50 -16.82
C GLY A 233 -2.28 -8.55 -17.86
N THR A 234 -2.82 -9.68 -17.39
CA THR A 234 -3.56 -10.68 -18.16
C THR A 234 -4.83 -11.01 -17.40
N SER A 235 -5.69 -11.88 -17.93
CA SER A 235 -6.93 -12.29 -17.25
C SER A 235 -6.69 -12.90 -15.87
N THR A 236 -5.59 -13.63 -15.68
CA THR A 236 -5.28 -14.38 -14.45
C THR A 236 -4.05 -13.88 -13.72
N HIS A 237 -3.15 -13.15 -14.38
CA HIS A 237 -1.89 -12.69 -13.80
C HIS A 237 -1.71 -11.19 -13.99
N SER A 238 -1.00 -10.56 -13.07
CA SER A 238 -0.47 -9.23 -13.24
C SER A 238 0.98 -9.19 -12.77
N PHE A 239 1.86 -8.65 -13.61
CA PHE A 239 3.28 -8.48 -13.33
C PHE A 239 3.58 -6.99 -13.23
N ARG A 240 4.21 -6.59 -12.14
CA ARG A 240 4.66 -5.21 -11.92
C ARG A 240 6.15 -5.23 -11.69
N VAL A 241 6.90 -4.45 -12.48
CA VAL A 241 8.35 -4.26 -12.34
C VAL A 241 8.57 -2.78 -12.11
N PHE A 242 9.30 -2.42 -11.08
CA PHE A 242 9.44 -1.03 -10.65
C PHE A 242 10.77 -0.76 -9.95
N ALA A 243 11.07 0.53 -9.80
CA ALA A 243 12.09 1.04 -8.90
C ALA A 243 11.44 1.70 -7.69
N SER A 244 12.02 1.51 -6.50
CA SER A 244 11.58 2.15 -5.25
C SER A 244 12.78 2.55 -4.40
N ASN A 245 12.64 3.59 -3.56
CA ASN A 245 13.69 3.97 -2.60
C ASN A 245 13.64 3.19 -1.28
N TYR A 246 12.73 2.25 -1.13
CA TYR A 246 12.52 1.48 0.10
C TYR A 246 12.48 -0.03 -0.19
N ASP A 247 12.79 -0.87 0.81
CA ASP A 247 12.80 -2.33 0.73
C ASP A 247 11.80 -3.01 1.69
N TYR A 248 11.16 -2.22 2.55
CA TYR A 248 10.06 -2.72 3.36
C TYR A 248 8.83 -2.97 2.48
N ILE A 249 8.27 -4.19 2.55
CA ILE A 249 7.08 -4.57 1.78
C ILE A 249 5.82 -4.34 2.61
N VAL A 250 5.87 -4.66 3.91
CA VAL A 250 4.75 -4.41 4.83
C VAL A 250 4.71 -2.93 5.16
N ARG A 251 3.62 -2.26 4.81
CA ARG A 251 3.49 -0.80 4.90
C ARG A 251 3.63 -0.23 6.30
N ASN A 252 3.25 -0.98 7.34
CA ASN A 252 3.54 -0.57 8.71
C ASN A 252 5.00 -0.13 8.86
N GLN A 253 5.92 -0.93 8.31
CA GLN A 253 7.35 -0.65 8.44
C GLN A 253 7.87 0.38 7.43
N SER A 254 7.37 0.36 6.18
CA SER A 254 7.83 1.34 5.18
C SER A 254 7.44 2.77 5.55
N ILE A 255 6.31 2.98 6.21
CA ILE A 255 5.85 4.29 6.69
C ILE A 255 6.69 4.77 7.88
N ALA A 256 7.07 3.85 8.79
CA ALA A 256 7.72 4.20 10.05
C ALA A 256 9.25 4.21 9.98
N TYR A 257 9.87 3.45 9.05
CA TYR A 257 11.31 3.15 9.11
C TYR A 257 12.06 3.37 7.79
N ASN A 258 11.47 3.99 6.77
CA ASN A 258 12.20 4.26 5.54
C ASN A 258 13.27 5.33 5.76
N SER A 259 14.52 4.89 5.78
CA SER A 259 15.71 5.76 5.96
C SER A 259 16.36 6.18 4.64
N ASN A 260 15.81 5.79 3.48
CA ASN A 260 16.40 6.10 2.18
C ASN A 260 15.72 7.32 1.57
N ASN A 261 16.48 8.38 1.40
CA ASN A 261 16.00 9.59 0.78
C ASN A 261 15.84 9.39 -0.75
N PRO A 262 14.65 9.56 -1.33
CA PRO A 262 14.46 9.38 -2.76
C PRO A 262 15.25 10.36 -3.62
N TRP A 263 15.67 11.50 -3.06
CA TRP A 263 16.41 12.54 -3.77
C TRP A 263 17.93 12.27 -3.83
N ASP A 264 18.43 11.32 -3.02
CA ASP A 264 19.82 10.89 -3.04
C ASP A 264 20.08 9.78 -4.09
N GLY A 265 19.03 9.32 -4.77
CA GLY A 265 19.14 8.30 -5.81
C GLY A 265 19.23 6.86 -5.30
N ASP A 266 18.92 6.62 -4.04
CA ASP A 266 18.99 5.32 -3.36
C ASP A 266 17.85 4.39 -3.76
N PHE A 267 17.79 4.03 -5.04
CA PHE A 267 16.76 3.15 -5.59
C PHE A 267 17.19 1.69 -5.62
N ARG A 268 16.21 0.82 -5.65
CA ARG A 268 16.29 -0.62 -5.85
C ARG A 268 15.22 -1.10 -6.80
N PHE A 269 15.48 -2.17 -7.52
CA PHE A 269 14.46 -2.83 -8.29
C PHE A 269 13.57 -3.72 -7.42
N GLY A 270 12.34 -3.88 -7.84
CA GLY A 270 11.39 -4.81 -7.28
C GLY A 270 10.42 -5.32 -8.34
N PHE A 271 9.77 -6.41 -8.00
CA PHE A 271 8.65 -6.90 -8.78
C PHE A 271 7.55 -7.43 -7.87
N ASN A 272 6.31 -7.35 -8.34
CA ASN A 272 5.16 -8.01 -7.74
C ASN A 272 4.49 -8.89 -8.80
N ILE A 273 4.04 -10.06 -8.39
CA ILE A 273 3.23 -10.97 -9.20
C ILE A 273 1.93 -11.20 -8.47
N THR A 274 0.80 -10.92 -9.11
CA THR A 274 -0.53 -11.26 -8.61
C THR A 274 -1.10 -12.38 -9.46
N ILE A 275 -1.62 -13.43 -8.84
CA ILE A 275 -2.27 -14.57 -9.50
C ILE A 275 -3.69 -14.67 -8.96
N ARG A 276 -4.68 -14.77 -9.85
CA ARG A 276 -6.12 -14.90 -9.53
C ARG A 276 -6.58 -16.33 -9.83
N PHE A 277 -7.28 -16.93 -8.86
CA PHE A 277 -7.82 -18.29 -8.96
C PHE A 277 -9.34 -18.28 -8.82
#